data_e0850b2ec65c8d9446690531d159701c
#
_entry.id   e0850b2ec65c8d9446690531d159701c
#
_cell.length_a   1.000
_cell.length_b   1.000
_cell.length_c   1.000
_cell.angle_alpha   90.00
_cell.angle_beta   90.00
_cell.angle_gamma   90.00
#
_symmetry.space_group_name_H-M   'P 1'
#
loop_
_entity.id
_entity.type
_entity.pdbx_description
1 polymer ?
#
loop_
_entity_poly.entity_id
_entity_poly.type
_entity_poly.pdbx_seq_one_letter_code
_entity_poly.pdbx_strand_id
1 'polypeptide(L)'
;MLSAFVRAFRTPDLRRKLLFTVGIMVVFRIGSFLPTPGVSYPNVQVCIDQSESNSLLGLVNLFSGGALLQLSVFSLGIMPYITASIIIQLLRVVIPRFEALHKEGQSGTAKLTQYTRYLTIGLAVLQSTTVIITARNGQLFPGCSVDVIPDDSIVTTLLMIVTMTAGTGLIMWLGELITERGVGNGMSLLIFTSIAASFPGAMWSIAGGSGGIGAFLVIMAIIVLVIALVVFVEQSQRRIPVQYAKRMVGRRTYGGSSTYIPIKINMAGVIPVIFASSLLQVPALLAGFGDQTAGWKQWVANNLAATDAPLHIALYVLLIIFFCYFYTAITFNPDEVADNMKRYGGFIPGIRAGRPTAEYLDYVITRITAPGSIYLALVALIPTIAFIVLGVGTNIPFGGSSILIVVGVGLETVKQIQSQLEQRHYEGFLR
;
A
#
# COMPACT_ATOMS: atom_id res chain seq x y z
N MET A 1 13.20 19.34 -4.79
CA MET A 1 12.54 18.16 -5.41
C MET A 1 12.39 18.29 -6.93
N LEU A 2 11.78 19.34 -7.47
CA LEU A 2 11.65 19.55 -8.93
C LEU A 2 12.99 19.52 -9.69
N SER A 3 14.05 20.12 -9.13
CA SER A 3 15.39 20.09 -9.71
C SER A 3 16.03 18.69 -9.80
N ALA A 4 15.65 17.78 -8.89
CA ALA A 4 16.09 16.39 -8.93
C ALA A 4 15.39 15.62 -10.06
N PHE A 5 14.11 15.85 -10.30
CA PHE A 5 13.37 15.27 -11.42
C PHE A 5 13.95 15.72 -12.77
N VAL A 6 14.20 16.99 -12.95
CA VAL A 6 14.82 17.50 -14.20
C VAL A 6 16.19 16.89 -14.44
N ARG A 7 17.01 16.74 -13.39
CA ARG A 7 18.33 16.06 -13.49
C ARG A 7 18.18 14.57 -13.79
N ALA A 8 17.18 13.89 -13.20
CA ALA A 8 16.90 12.49 -13.47
C ALA A 8 16.58 12.23 -14.95
N PHE A 9 15.78 13.10 -15.58
CA PHE A 9 15.48 12.99 -17.02
C PHE A 9 16.67 13.29 -17.94
N ARG A 10 17.66 14.06 -17.48
CA ARG A 10 18.90 14.31 -18.22
C ARG A 10 19.88 13.14 -18.21
N THR A 11 19.79 12.27 -17.19
CA THR A 11 20.66 11.09 -17.05
C THR A 11 20.08 9.92 -17.88
N PRO A 12 20.78 9.40 -18.93
CA PRO A 12 20.17 8.47 -19.90
C PRO A 12 19.69 7.17 -19.28
N ASP A 13 20.42 6.58 -18.31
CA ASP A 13 19.99 5.32 -17.68
C ASP A 13 18.80 5.50 -16.73
N LEU A 14 18.78 6.58 -15.95
CA LEU A 14 17.68 6.87 -15.06
C LEU A 14 16.42 7.23 -15.86
N ARG A 15 16.59 7.94 -16.98
CA ARG A 15 15.50 8.21 -17.93
C ARG A 15 14.91 6.92 -18.48
N ARG A 16 15.74 5.93 -18.86
CA ARG A 16 15.24 4.62 -19.32
C ARG A 16 14.42 3.91 -18.26
N LYS A 17 14.89 3.87 -17.02
CA LYS A 17 14.17 3.28 -15.89
C LYS A 17 12.86 3.99 -15.61
N LEU A 18 12.83 5.33 -15.62
CA LEU A 18 11.62 6.13 -15.43
C LEU A 18 10.60 5.90 -16.54
N LEU A 19 11.04 5.95 -17.80
CA LEU A 19 10.16 5.70 -18.97
C LEU A 19 9.61 4.27 -18.93
N PHE A 20 10.42 3.29 -18.52
CA PHE A 20 9.98 1.92 -18.35
C PHE A 20 8.90 1.79 -17.27
N THR A 21 9.10 2.43 -16.11
CA THR A 21 8.12 2.45 -15.02
C THR A 21 6.80 3.09 -15.46
N VAL A 22 6.87 4.25 -16.12
CA VAL A 22 5.68 4.94 -16.66
C VAL A 22 5.01 4.08 -17.74
N GLY A 23 5.78 3.43 -18.61
CA GLY A 23 5.25 2.52 -19.64
C GLY A 23 4.44 1.37 -19.03
N ILE A 24 4.93 0.75 -17.95
CA ILE A 24 4.18 -0.30 -17.24
C ILE A 24 2.93 0.25 -16.58
N MET A 25 2.98 1.46 -15.98
CA MET A 25 1.80 2.11 -15.40
C MET A 25 0.70 2.33 -16.46
N VAL A 26 1.10 2.74 -17.68
CA VAL A 26 0.17 2.89 -18.82
C VAL A 26 -0.43 1.54 -19.23
N VAL A 27 0.38 0.49 -19.36
CA VAL A 27 -0.10 -0.87 -19.67
C VAL A 27 -1.09 -1.36 -18.60
N PHE A 28 -0.76 -1.16 -17.32
CA PHE A 28 -1.67 -1.47 -16.22
C PHE A 28 -3.00 -0.71 -16.34
N ARG A 29 -2.94 0.57 -16.69
CA ARG A 29 -4.15 1.39 -16.86
C ARG A 29 -4.99 0.94 -18.04
N ILE A 30 -4.40 0.59 -19.17
CA ILE A 30 -5.11 0.02 -20.32
C ILE A 30 -5.82 -1.28 -19.93
N GLY A 31 -5.14 -2.17 -19.24
CA GLY A 31 -5.73 -3.45 -18.78
C GLY A 31 -6.89 -3.29 -17.80
N SER A 32 -6.95 -2.16 -17.06
CA SER A 32 -8.07 -1.86 -16.16
C SER A 32 -9.37 -1.52 -16.89
N PHE A 33 -9.32 -1.20 -18.19
CA PHE A 33 -10.49 -0.92 -19.02
C PHE A 33 -10.90 -2.10 -19.94
N LEU A 34 -10.10 -3.17 -19.98
CA LEU A 34 -10.43 -4.34 -20.80
C LEU A 34 -11.47 -5.20 -20.07
N PRO A 35 -12.71 -5.32 -20.56
CA PRO A 35 -13.73 -6.12 -19.91
C PRO A 35 -13.38 -7.61 -19.96
N THR A 36 -13.76 -8.35 -18.91
CA THR A 36 -13.62 -9.81 -18.88
C THR A 36 -14.56 -10.46 -19.91
N PRO A 37 -14.14 -11.51 -20.59
CA PRO A 37 -15.03 -12.25 -21.51
C PRO A 37 -16.32 -12.71 -20.81
N GLY A 38 -17.47 -12.48 -21.43
CA GLY A 38 -18.80 -12.80 -20.86
C GLY A 38 -19.49 -11.63 -20.16
N VAL A 39 -18.82 -10.49 -20.00
CA VAL A 39 -19.41 -9.25 -19.45
C VAL A 39 -19.95 -8.37 -20.58
N SER A 40 -21.18 -7.91 -20.43
CA SER A 40 -21.77 -6.92 -21.33
C SER A 40 -21.36 -5.51 -20.91
N TYR A 41 -20.37 -4.93 -21.58
CA TYR A 41 -19.85 -3.60 -21.28
C TYR A 41 -20.92 -2.49 -21.32
N PRO A 42 -21.87 -2.46 -22.32
CA PRO A 42 -22.95 -1.48 -22.30
C PRO A 42 -23.84 -1.57 -21.06
N ASN A 43 -24.15 -2.77 -20.60
CA ASN A 43 -24.98 -3.01 -19.42
C ASN A 43 -24.25 -2.56 -18.15
N VAL A 44 -22.94 -2.79 -18.06
CA VAL A 44 -22.12 -2.30 -16.96
C VAL A 44 -22.15 -0.78 -16.85
N GLN A 45 -22.04 -0.06 -17.96
CA GLN A 45 -22.11 1.40 -17.96
C GLN A 45 -23.49 1.91 -17.47
N VAL A 46 -24.58 1.32 -17.93
CA VAL A 46 -25.93 1.64 -17.46
C VAL A 46 -26.07 1.37 -15.96
N CYS A 47 -25.50 0.26 -15.47
CA CYS A 47 -25.55 -0.08 -14.05
C CYS A 47 -24.68 0.85 -13.18
N ILE A 48 -23.53 1.28 -13.66
CA ILE A 48 -22.69 2.26 -12.95
C ILE A 48 -23.44 3.60 -12.80
N ASP A 49 -24.13 4.04 -13.85
CA ASP A 49 -24.88 5.31 -13.84
C ASP A 49 -26.14 5.24 -12.95
N GLN A 50 -26.75 4.06 -12.82
CA GLN A 50 -27.96 3.85 -12.01
C GLN A 50 -27.69 3.48 -10.55
N SER A 51 -26.55 2.87 -10.24
CA SER A 51 -26.26 2.40 -8.90
C SER A 51 -25.72 3.51 -8.02
N GLU A 52 -26.37 3.76 -6.89
CA GLU A 52 -25.74 4.45 -5.77
C GLU A 52 -24.62 3.56 -5.24
N SER A 53 -23.36 4.04 -5.30
CA SER A 53 -22.19 3.28 -4.97
C SER A 53 -22.19 2.81 -3.51
N ASN A 54 -22.23 1.49 -3.29
CA ASN A 54 -22.03 0.91 -1.96
C ASN A 54 -20.61 1.22 -1.44
N SER A 55 -20.48 1.74 -0.25
CA SER A 55 -19.24 2.18 0.37
C SER A 55 -18.15 1.10 0.46
N LEU A 56 -18.53 -0.17 0.59
CA LEU A 56 -17.63 -1.31 0.65
C LEU A 56 -16.90 -1.60 -0.67
N LEU A 57 -17.67 -1.68 -1.73
CA LEU A 57 -17.14 -1.94 -3.06
C LEU A 57 -16.36 -0.73 -3.57
N GLY A 58 -16.65 0.47 -3.05
CA GLY A 58 -15.91 1.69 -3.33
C GLY A 58 -14.43 1.60 -2.94
N LEU A 59 -14.09 1.05 -1.78
CA LEU A 59 -12.69 0.87 -1.37
C LEU A 59 -11.95 -0.14 -2.27
N VAL A 60 -12.55 -1.30 -2.55
CA VAL A 60 -11.94 -2.28 -3.46
C VAL A 60 -11.78 -1.71 -4.86
N ASN A 61 -12.78 -0.98 -5.33
CA ASN A 61 -12.75 -0.30 -6.63
C ASN A 61 -11.63 0.76 -6.70
N LEU A 62 -11.38 1.47 -5.61
CA LEU A 62 -10.28 2.44 -5.50
C LEU A 62 -8.91 1.76 -5.70
N PHE A 63 -8.66 0.64 -5.00
CA PHE A 63 -7.41 -0.11 -5.13
C PHE A 63 -7.24 -0.77 -6.49
N SER A 64 -8.33 -1.08 -7.18
CA SER A 64 -8.32 -1.57 -8.56
C SER A 64 -8.28 -0.45 -9.61
N GLY A 65 -8.38 0.81 -9.19
CA GLY A 65 -8.38 1.96 -10.11
C GLY A 65 -9.63 2.08 -10.99
N GLY A 66 -10.79 1.64 -10.49
CA GLY A 66 -12.05 1.61 -11.21
C GLY A 66 -12.32 0.30 -11.96
N ALA A 67 -11.38 -0.63 -11.97
CA ALA A 67 -11.47 -1.87 -12.73
C ALA A 67 -12.50 -2.85 -12.18
N LEU A 68 -12.79 -2.82 -10.87
CA LEU A 68 -13.76 -3.73 -10.24
C LEU A 68 -15.18 -3.50 -10.76
N LEU A 69 -15.66 -2.25 -10.75
CA LEU A 69 -17.00 -1.92 -11.23
C LEU A 69 -17.15 -2.16 -12.74
N GLN A 70 -16.06 -2.11 -13.49
CA GLN A 70 -16.07 -2.45 -14.91
C GLN A 70 -15.96 -3.95 -15.19
N LEU A 71 -15.83 -4.79 -14.14
CA LEU A 71 -15.58 -6.22 -14.27
C LEU A 71 -14.47 -6.53 -15.28
N SER A 72 -13.40 -5.73 -15.23
CA SER A 72 -12.28 -5.85 -16.16
C SER A 72 -11.37 -7.04 -15.83
N VAL A 73 -10.45 -7.35 -16.73
CA VAL A 73 -9.41 -8.37 -16.51
C VAL A 73 -8.59 -8.07 -15.25
N PHE A 74 -8.40 -6.79 -14.92
CA PHE A 74 -7.67 -6.33 -13.73
C PHE A 74 -8.59 -5.95 -12.55
N SER A 75 -9.82 -6.47 -12.52
CA SER A 75 -10.83 -6.11 -11.50
C SER A 75 -10.37 -6.34 -10.06
N LEU A 76 -9.62 -7.41 -9.79
CA LEU A 76 -9.08 -7.70 -8.47
C LEU A 76 -7.91 -6.77 -8.10
N GLY A 77 -7.32 -6.08 -9.08
CA GLY A 77 -6.16 -5.24 -8.86
C GLY A 77 -4.99 -6.00 -8.21
N ILE A 78 -4.31 -5.32 -7.30
CA ILE A 78 -3.14 -5.85 -6.58
C ILE A 78 -3.50 -6.47 -5.22
N MET A 79 -4.77 -6.42 -4.81
CA MET A 79 -5.23 -6.83 -3.48
C MET A 79 -4.90 -8.29 -3.12
N PRO A 80 -5.05 -9.30 -4.00
CA PRO A 80 -4.68 -10.68 -3.69
C PRO A 80 -3.19 -10.82 -3.33
N TYR A 81 -2.32 -10.09 -4.03
CA TYR A 81 -0.88 -10.09 -3.74
C TYR A 81 -0.53 -9.43 -2.40
N ILE A 82 -1.16 -8.29 -2.09
CA ILE A 82 -0.96 -7.63 -0.80
C ILE A 82 -1.36 -8.56 0.34
N THR A 83 -2.55 -9.15 0.26
CA THR A 83 -3.05 -10.08 1.26
C THR A 83 -2.13 -11.30 1.42
N ALA A 84 -1.66 -11.88 0.32
CA ALA A 84 -0.70 -12.99 0.33
C ALA A 84 0.63 -12.57 0.98
N SER A 85 1.14 -11.40 0.65
CA SER A 85 2.39 -10.87 1.22
C SER A 85 2.28 -10.66 2.73
N ILE A 86 1.13 -10.13 3.20
CA ILE A 86 0.83 -9.98 4.63
C ILE A 86 0.85 -11.34 5.32
N ILE A 87 0.13 -12.32 4.77
CA ILE A 87 0.05 -13.66 5.35
C ILE A 87 1.45 -14.29 5.46
N ILE A 88 2.26 -14.21 4.41
CA ILE A 88 3.63 -14.75 4.43
C ILE A 88 4.51 -14.02 5.45
N GLN A 89 4.37 -12.69 5.60
CA GLN A 89 5.11 -11.93 6.60
C GLN A 89 4.70 -12.30 8.03
N LEU A 90 3.40 -12.51 8.28
CA LEU A 90 2.91 -13.00 9.57
C LEU A 90 3.41 -14.43 9.86
N LEU A 91 3.34 -15.32 8.87
CA LEU A 91 3.83 -16.69 8.99
C LEU A 91 5.34 -16.76 9.24
N ARG A 92 6.12 -15.78 8.76
CA ARG A 92 7.55 -15.68 9.02
C ARG A 92 7.86 -15.55 10.51
N VAL A 93 6.99 -14.88 11.27
CA VAL A 93 7.18 -14.72 12.73
C VAL A 93 6.73 -15.96 13.49
N VAL A 94 5.70 -16.66 12.99
CA VAL A 94 5.07 -17.80 13.66
C VAL A 94 5.80 -19.12 13.34
N ILE A 95 6.26 -19.27 12.09
CA ILE A 95 6.84 -20.53 11.61
C ILE A 95 8.37 -20.42 11.57
N PRO A 96 9.12 -21.17 12.43
CA PRO A 96 10.58 -21.12 12.48
C PRO A 96 11.28 -21.42 11.15
N ARG A 97 10.65 -22.25 10.30
CA ARG A 97 11.19 -22.57 8.97
C ARG A 97 11.20 -21.35 8.03
N PHE A 98 10.20 -20.49 8.10
CA PHE A 98 10.15 -19.25 7.30
C PHE A 98 11.14 -18.20 7.83
N GLU A 99 11.34 -18.16 9.14
CA GLU A 99 12.38 -17.33 9.75
C GLU A 99 13.78 -17.77 9.31
N ALA A 100 14.06 -19.08 9.32
CA ALA A 100 15.31 -19.66 8.83
C ALA A 100 15.57 -19.31 7.37
N LEU A 101 14.56 -19.45 6.49
CA LEU A 101 14.64 -19.06 5.08
C LEU A 101 14.99 -17.57 4.94
N HIS A 102 14.43 -16.71 5.77
CA HIS A 102 14.76 -15.27 5.70
C HIS A 102 16.23 -15.01 6.09
N LYS A 103 16.77 -15.73 7.07
CA LYS A 103 18.18 -15.63 7.49
C LYS A 103 19.17 -16.20 6.47
N GLU A 104 18.72 -17.06 5.54
CA GLU A 104 19.54 -17.55 4.41
C GLU A 104 19.88 -16.46 3.37
N GLY A 105 19.31 -15.23 3.50
CA GLY A 105 19.57 -14.11 2.60
C GLY A 105 18.81 -14.20 1.28
N GLN A 106 19.46 -13.89 0.15
CA GLN A 106 18.79 -13.79 -1.16
C GLN A 106 18.14 -15.09 -1.64
N SER A 107 18.77 -16.24 -1.37
CA SER A 107 18.24 -17.55 -1.75
C SER A 107 16.94 -17.88 -1.02
N GLY A 108 16.89 -17.61 0.28
CA GLY A 108 15.71 -17.85 1.10
C GLY A 108 14.57 -16.85 0.82
N THR A 109 14.90 -15.59 0.58
CA THR A 109 13.89 -14.58 0.20
C THR A 109 13.27 -14.90 -1.16
N ALA A 110 14.00 -15.43 -2.12
CA ALA A 110 13.46 -15.90 -3.39
C ALA A 110 12.41 -17.02 -3.20
N LYS A 111 12.65 -17.96 -2.29
CA LYS A 111 11.67 -19.02 -1.95
C LYS A 111 10.42 -18.44 -1.29
N LEU A 112 10.58 -17.48 -0.36
CA LEU A 112 9.45 -16.82 0.28
C LEU A 112 8.60 -16.04 -0.74
N THR A 113 9.23 -15.36 -1.69
CA THR A 113 8.54 -14.70 -2.81
C THR A 113 7.76 -15.71 -3.65
N GLN A 114 8.32 -16.90 -3.91
CA GLN A 114 7.61 -17.95 -4.63
C GLN A 114 6.37 -18.45 -3.87
N TYR A 115 6.45 -18.62 -2.56
CA TYR A 115 5.26 -18.96 -1.75
C TYR A 115 4.21 -17.84 -1.79
N THR A 116 4.64 -16.57 -1.77
CA THR A 116 3.73 -15.43 -1.93
C THR A 116 3.01 -15.49 -3.28
N ARG A 117 3.70 -15.82 -4.38
CA ARG A 117 3.09 -15.97 -5.71
C ARG A 117 2.03 -17.08 -5.73
N TYR A 118 2.32 -18.26 -5.18
CA TYR A 118 1.35 -19.35 -5.12
C TYR A 118 0.11 -18.98 -4.29
N LEU A 119 0.32 -18.35 -3.14
CA LEU A 119 -0.78 -17.90 -2.29
C LEU A 119 -1.61 -16.81 -2.98
N THR A 120 -0.96 -15.90 -3.71
CA THR A 120 -1.63 -14.86 -4.50
C THR A 120 -2.58 -15.46 -5.53
N ILE A 121 -2.14 -16.46 -6.28
CA ILE A 121 -3.01 -17.14 -7.27
C ILE A 121 -4.18 -17.84 -6.59
N GLY A 122 -3.96 -18.54 -5.47
CA GLY A 122 -5.03 -19.17 -4.70
C GLY A 122 -6.07 -18.15 -4.19
N LEU A 123 -5.62 -17.03 -3.63
CA LEU A 123 -6.50 -15.95 -3.19
C LEU A 123 -7.21 -15.25 -4.36
N ALA A 124 -6.55 -15.10 -5.51
CA ALA A 124 -7.16 -14.53 -6.71
C ALA A 124 -8.31 -15.40 -7.23
N VAL A 125 -8.18 -16.72 -7.22
CA VAL A 125 -9.28 -17.64 -7.58
C VAL A 125 -10.46 -17.49 -6.63
N LEU A 126 -10.21 -17.42 -5.32
CA LEU A 126 -11.28 -17.22 -4.32
C LEU A 126 -11.97 -15.86 -4.50
N GLN A 127 -11.20 -14.79 -4.64
CA GLN A 127 -11.75 -13.44 -4.79
C GLN A 127 -12.46 -13.25 -6.12
N SER A 128 -11.96 -13.77 -7.24
CA SER A 128 -12.65 -13.72 -8.54
C SER A 128 -13.98 -14.47 -8.51
N THR A 129 -14.02 -15.63 -7.86
CA THR A 129 -15.26 -16.37 -7.68
C THR A 129 -16.28 -15.56 -6.89
N THR A 130 -15.84 -14.90 -5.80
CA THR A 130 -16.72 -14.02 -5.00
C THR A 130 -17.26 -12.86 -5.82
N VAL A 131 -16.40 -12.15 -6.55
CA VAL A 131 -16.80 -11.00 -7.38
C VAL A 131 -17.82 -11.41 -8.44
N ILE A 132 -17.61 -12.54 -9.11
CA ILE A 132 -18.53 -13.03 -10.14
C ILE A 132 -19.88 -13.42 -9.54
N ILE A 133 -19.90 -14.13 -8.39
CA ILE A 133 -21.14 -14.49 -7.71
C ILE A 133 -21.90 -13.24 -7.25
N THR A 134 -21.22 -12.25 -6.68
CA THR A 134 -21.85 -10.99 -6.26
C THR A 134 -22.36 -10.17 -7.43
N ALA A 135 -21.66 -10.18 -8.57
CA ALA A 135 -22.10 -9.55 -9.80
C ALA A 135 -23.38 -10.21 -10.37
N ARG A 136 -23.42 -11.54 -10.39
CA ARG A 136 -24.60 -12.32 -10.85
C ARG A 136 -25.82 -12.12 -9.97
N ASN A 137 -25.62 -12.06 -8.66
CA ASN A 137 -26.71 -11.85 -7.72
C ASN A 137 -27.22 -10.39 -7.67
N GLY A 138 -26.74 -9.52 -8.56
CA GLY A 138 -27.11 -8.09 -8.59
C GLY A 138 -26.63 -7.27 -7.40
N GLN A 139 -25.80 -7.87 -6.51
CA GLN A 139 -25.31 -7.20 -5.30
C GLN A 139 -24.18 -6.22 -5.59
N LEU A 140 -23.48 -6.39 -6.71
CA LEU A 140 -22.43 -5.48 -7.17
C LEU A 140 -23.03 -4.14 -7.62
N PHE A 141 -24.24 -4.19 -8.19
CA PHE A 141 -24.97 -3.03 -8.71
C PHE A 141 -26.40 -3.00 -8.14
N PRO A 142 -26.61 -2.58 -6.88
CA PRO A 142 -27.93 -2.52 -6.29
C PRO A 142 -28.82 -1.54 -7.06
N GLY A 143 -30.04 -2.00 -7.41
CA GLY A 143 -30.99 -1.19 -8.14
C GLY A 143 -30.83 -1.18 -9.68
N CYS A 144 -29.85 -1.89 -10.22
CA CYS A 144 -29.73 -2.07 -11.66
C CYS A 144 -30.78 -3.05 -12.22
N SER A 145 -31.46 -2.64 -13.29
CA SER A 145 -32.50 -3.41 -13.94
C SER A 145 -32.01 -4.34 -15.06
N VAL A 146 -30.70 -4.32 -15.35
CA VAL A 146 -30.12 -5.01 -16.51
C VAL A 146 -29.05 -6.00 -16.04
N ASP A 147 -29.08 -7.20 -16.63
CA ASP A 147 -28.07 -8.23 -16.32
C ASP A 147 -26.70 -7.87 -16.89
N VAL A 148 -25.70 -7.77 -16.02
CA VAL A 148 -24.32 -7.45 -16.39
C VAL A 148 -23.63 -8.65 -17.03
N ILE A 149 -24.02 -9.87 -16.63
CA ILE A 149 -23.53 -11.15 -17.16
C ILE A 149 -24.71 -11.87 -17.77
N PRO A 150 -24.99 -11.69 -19.09
CA PRO A 150 -26.17 -12.25 -19.73
C PRO A 150 -26.09 -13.78 -19.92
N ASP A 151 -24.90 -14.37 -19.84
CA ASP A 151 -24.69 -15.80 -20.06
C ASP A 151 -24.40 -16.53 -18.73
N ASP A 152 -25.37 -17.36 -18.30
CA ASP A 152 -25.31 -18.11 -17.05
C ASP A 152 -24.55 -19.46 -17.16
N SER A 153 -23.87 -19.69 -18.28
CA SER A 153 -23.12 -20.93 -18.50
C SER A 153 -22.00 -21.11 -17.48
N ILE A 154 -21.80 -22.33 -17.01
CA ILE A 154 -20.68 -22.70 -16.15
C ILE A 154 -19.34 -22.41 -16.86
N VAL A 155 -19.31 -22.61 -18.18
CA VAL A 155 -18.10 -22.38 -19.00
C VAL A 155 -17.72 -20.91 -18.96
N THR A 156 -18.69 -20.00 -19.12
CA THR A 156 -18.48 -18.55 -19.05
C THR A 156 -17.97 -18.16 -17.66
N THR A 157 -18.54 -18.72 -16.58
CA THR A 157 -18.08 -18.47 -15.20
C THR A 157 -16.62 -18.89 -15.00
N LEU A 158 -16.27 -20.10 -15.43
CA LEU A 158 -14.88 -20.59 -15.33
C LEU A 158 -13.92 -19.74 -16.16
N LEU A 159 -14.32 -19.35 -17.37
CA LEU A 159 -13.52 -18.46 -18.21
C LEU A 159 -13.26 -17.11 -17.53
N MET A 160 -14.28 -16.52 -16.91
CA MET A 160 -14.15 -15.27 -16.14
C MET A 160 -13.20 -15.43 -14.97
N ILE A 161 -13.33 -16.49 -14.16
CA ILE A 161 -12.43 -16.77 -13.03
C ILE A 161 -10.98 -16.89 -13.50
N VAL A 162 -10.75 -17.66 -14.54
CA VAL A 162 -9.40 -17.86 -15.11
C VAL A 162 -8.84 -16.55 -15.63
N THR A 163 -9.65 -15.76 -16.34
CA THR A 163 -9.21 -14.49 -16.94
C THR A 163 -8.85 -13.46 -15.87
N MET A 164 -9.69 -13.29 -14.82
CA MET A 164 -9.41 -12.38 -13.70
C MET A 164 -8.20 -12.82 -12.87
N THR A 165 -8.05 -14.14 -12.67
CA THR A 165 -6.87 -14.70 -11.98
C THR A 165 -5.60 -14.50 -12.79
N ALA A 166 -5.65 -14.73 -14.10
CA ALA A 166 -4.54 -14.46 -15.01
C ALA A 166 -4.18 -12.97 -15.02
N GLY A 167 -5.18 -12.08 -15.00
CA GLY A 167 -5.01 -10.64 -14.85
C GLY A 167 -4.24 -10.26 -13.58
N THR A 168 -4.61 -10.84 -12.44
CA THR A 168 -3.88 -10.65 -11.17
C THR A 168 -2.44 -11.16 -11.27
N GLY A 169 -2.21 -12.31 -11.90
CA GLY A 169 -0.87 -12.84 -12.16
C GLY A 169 -0.04 -11.90 -13.03
N LEU A 170 -0.65 -11.29 -14.05
CA LEU A 170 0.00 -10.29 -14.89
C LEU A 170 0.35 -9.03 -14.11
N ILE A 171 -0.56 -8.50 -13.28
CA ILE A 171 -0.29 -7.33 -12.42
C ILE A 171 0.88 -7.62 -11.48
N MET A 172 0.90 -8.78 -10.84
CA MET A 172 1.98 -9.21 -9.96
C MET A 172 3.32 -9.21 -10.73
N TRP A 173 3.36 -9.80 -11.90
CA TRP A 173 4.56 -9.82 -12.74
C TRP A 173 5.00 -8.41 -13.16
N LEU A 174 4.08 -7.54 -13.56
CA LEU A 174 4.37 -6.14 -13.88
C LEU A 174 4.94 -5.37 -12.69
N GLY A 175 4.42 -5.60 -11.49
CA GLY A 175 4.94 -4.99 -10.26
C GLY A 175 6.35 -5.46 -9.91
N GLU A 176 6.63 -6.75 -10.04
CA GLU A 176 7.98 -7.29 -9.87
C GLU A 176 8.95 -6.72 -10.91
N LEU A 177 8.51 -6.60 -12.15
CA LEU A 177 9.32 -6.05 -13.26
C LEU A 177 9.70 -4.57 -13.02
N ILE A 178 8.78 -3.76 -12.45
CA ILE A 178 9.11 -2.38 -12.02
C ILE A 178 10.18 -2.41 -10.93
N THR A 179 10.04 -3.30 -9.94
CA THR A 179 10.98 -3.40 -8.81
C THR A 179 12.38 -3.81 -9.27
N GLU A 180 12.48 -4.71 -10.26
CA GLU A 180 13.76 -5.20 -10.78
C GLU A 180 14.43 -4.21 -11.73
N ARG A 181 13.67 -3.62 -12.67
CA ARG A 181 14.22 -2.85 -13.79
C ARG A 181 13.83 -1.38 -13.79
N GLY A 182 12.88 -0.98 -12.97
CA GLY A 182 12.35 0.38 -12.87
C GLY A 182 12.96 1.18 -11.73
N VAL A 183 12.14 2.08 -11.18
CA VAL A 183 12.44 2.90 -10.02
C VAL A 183 11.31 2.72 -9.02
N GLY A 184 11.66 2.48 -7.76
CA GLY A 184 10.67 2.34 -6.69
C GLY A 184 10.24 0.89 -6.44
N ASN A 185 9.35 0.73 -5.46
CA ASN A 185 8.66 -0.54 -5.22
C ASN A 185 7.48 -0.64 -6.21
N GLY A 186 7.56 -1.61 -7.14
CA GLY A 186 6.57 -1.74 -8.22
C GLY A 186 5.15 -1.94 -7.73
N MET A 187 4.96 -2.72 -6.66
CA MET A 187 3.63 -2.97 -6.10
C MET A 187 3.02 -1.67 -5.53
N SER A 188 3.79 -0.93 -4.76
CA SER A 188 3.36 0.36 -4.21
C SER A 188 3.05 1.38 -5.31
N LEU A 189 3.84 1.39 -6.39
CA LEU A 189 3.60 2.27 -7.54
C LEU A 189 2.33 1.91 -8.33
N LEU A 190 1.99 0.64 -8.45
CA LEU A 190 0.73 0.23 -9.07
C LEU A 190 -0.48 0.64 -8.22
N ILE A 191 -0.39 0.52 -6.88
CA ILE A 191 -1.44 1.04 -5.97
C ILE A 191 -1.55 2.56 -6.12
N PHE A 192 -0.42 3.26 -6.11
CA PHE A 192 -0.38 4.71 -6.36
C PHE A 192 -1.08 5.08 -7.66
N THR A 193 -0.79 4.35 -8.74
CA THR A 193 -1.40 4.59 -10.07
C THR A 193 -2.91 4.39 -10.03
N SER A 194 -3.39 3.33 -9.34
CA SER A 194 -4.82 3.08 -9.19
C SER A 194 -5.52 4.22 -8.47
N ILE A 195 -4.99 4.63 -7.32
CA ILE A 195 -5.58 5.70 -6.49
C ILE A 195 -5.50 7.05 -7.21
N ALA A 196 -4.34 7.39 -7.77
CA ALA A 196 -4.14 8.66 -8.47
C ALA A 196 -5.05 8.81 -9.70
N ALA A 197 -5.34 7.71 -10.39
CA ALA A 197 -6.23 7.71 -11.55
C ALA A 197 -7.71 7.89 -11.17
N SER A 198 -8.12 7.47 -9.98
CA SER A 198 -9.49 7.64 -9.47
C SER A 198 -9.72 9.04 -8.89
N PHE A 199 -8.65 9.76 -8.54
CA PHE A 199 -8.71 11.05 -7.85
C PHE A 199 -9.51 12.13 -8.61
N PRO A 200 -9.28 12.37 -9.92
CA PRO A 200 -10.01 13.41 -10.64
C PRO A 200 -11.52 13.16 -10.70
N GLY A 201 -11.95 11.91 -10.92
CA GLY A 201 -13.36 11.53 -10.94
C GLY A 201 -14.05 11.75 -9.59
N ALA A 202 -13.39 11.35 -8.50
CA ALA A 202 -13.91 11.57 -7.16
C ALA A 202 -14.00 13.07 -6.81
N MET A 203 -13.05 13.88 -7.21
CA MET A 203 -13.11 15.33 -7.02
C MET A 203 -14.26 15.96 -7.80
N TRP A 204 -14.50 15.51 -9.03
CA TRP A 204 -15.61 15.99 -9.85
C TRP A 204 -16.97 15.62 -9.24
N SER A 205 -17.12 14.41 -8.71
CA SER A 205 -18.36 13.98 -8.05
C SER A 205 -18.67 14.79 -6.78
N ILE A 206 -17.64 15.20 -6.01
CA ILE A 206 -17.82 16.10 -4.86
C ILE A 206 -18.30 17.48 -5.31
N ALA A 207 -17.71 18.03 -6.36
CA ALA A 207 -18.06 19.35 -6.87
C ALA A 207 -19.50 19.41 -7.42
N GLY A 208 -19.99 18.32 -8.03
CA GLY A 208 -21.35 18.16 -8.54
C GLY A 208 -22.39 17.69 -7.51
N GLY A 209 -21.96 17.30 -6.31
CA GLY A 209 -22.82 16.73 -5.27
C GLY A 209 -23.63 17.77 -4.49
N SER A 210 -24.43 17.30 -3.53
CA SER A 210 -25.33 18.10 -2.71
C SER A 210 -24.66 19.20 -1.88
N GLY A 211 -23.36 19.08 -1.59
CA GLY A 211 -22.60 20.07 -0.84
C GLY A 211 -22.11 21.27 -1.66
N GLY A 212 -22.20 21.22 -2.98
CA GLY A 212 -21.79 22.29 -3.87
C GLY A 212 -20.30 22.68 -3.78
N ILE A 213 -19.94 23.81 -4.38
CA ILE A 213 -18.57 24.34 -4.42
C ILE A 213 -17.99 24.61 -3.01
N GLY A 214 -18.85 24.94 -2.03
CA GLY A 214 -18.41 25.19 -0.66
C GLY A 214 -17.82 23.95 0.00
N ALA A 215 -18.50 22.80 -0.07
CA ALA A 215 -17.99 21.54 0.47
C ALA A 215 -16.72 21.08 -0.28
N PHE A 216 -16.66 21.25 -1.59
CA PHE A 216 -15.49 20.98 -2.39
C PHE A 216 -14.26 21.76 -1.93
N LEU A 217 -14.39 23.08 -1.70
CA LEU A 217 -13.29 23.92 -1.23
C LEU A 217 -12.78 23.51 0.16
N VAL A 218 -13.70 23.19 1.08
CA VAL A 218 -13.35 22.72 2.43
C VAL A 218 -12.60 21.39 2.38
N ILE A 219 -13.10 20.44 1.58
CA ILE A 219 -12.45 19.12 1.41
C ILE A 219 -11.07 19.29 0.78
N MET A 220 -10.91 20.13 -0.24
CA MET A 220 -9.61 20.42 -0.84
C MET A 220 -8.64 21.03 0.16
N ALA A 221 -9.10 21.95 1.01
CA ALA A 221 -8.26 22.53 2.06
C ALA A 221 -7.80 21.48 3.07
N ILE A 222 -8.70 20.57 3.49
CA ILE A 222 -8.38 19.45 4.39
C ILE A 222 -7.37 18.50 3.73
N ILE A 223 -7.55 18.13 2.47
CA ILE A 223 -6.62 17.26 1.74
C ILE A 223 -5.23 17.89 1.67
N VAL A 224 -5.12 19.16 1.32
CA VAL A 224 -3.84 19.88 1.26
C VAL A 224 -3.17 19.93 2.64
N LEU A 225 -3.94 20.19 3.70
CA LEU A 225 -3.45 20.20 5.07
C LEU A 225 -2.93 18.81 5.49
N VAL A 226 -3.68 17.74 5.18
CA VAL A 226 -3.27 16.36 5.45
C VAL A 226 -2.00 16.01 4.67
N ILE A 227 -1.90 16.37 3.40
CA ILE A 227 -0.69 16.16 2.59
C ILE A 227 0.51 16.86 3.23
N ALA A 228 0.37 18.13 3.64
CA ALA A 228 1.44 18.87 4.29
C ALA A 228 1.90 18.22 5.59
N LEU A 229 0.95 17.74 6.42
CA LEU A 229 1.23 17.03 7.67
C LEU A 229 1.95 15.71 7.41
N VAL A 230 1.50 14.94 6.42
CA VAL A 230 2.14 13.66 6.03
C VAL A 230 3.57 13.91 5.55
N VAL A 231 3.78 14.88 4.66
CA VAL A 231 5.13 15.23 4.17
C VAL A 231 6.05 15.64 5.31
N PHE A 232 5.55 16.43 6.26
CA PHE A 232 6.31 16.89 7.41
C PHE A 232 6.76 15.71 8.31
N VAL A 233 5.84 14.82 8.66
CA VAL A 233 6.16 13.68 9.55
C VAL A 233 7.02 12.62 8.84
N GLU A 234 6.74 12.29 7.57
CA GLU A 234 7.52 11.32 6.80
C GLU A 234 8.97 11.76 6.53
N GLN A 235 9.25 13.07 6.56
CA GLN A 235 10.61 13.60 6.46
C GLN A 235 11.29 13.72 7.82
N SER A 236 10.54 13.67 8.91
CA SER A 236 11.05 13.83 10.26
C SER A 236 11.80 12.58 10.70
N GLN A 237 13.01 12.78 11.23
CA GLN A 237 13.89 11.72 11.69
C GLN A 237 14.62 12.08 12.96
N ARG A 238 14.77 11.14 13.88
CA ARG A 238 15.67 11.26 15.03
C ARG A 238 17.06 10.80 14.62
N ARG A 239 18.06 11.64 14.82
CA ARG A 239 19.46 11.36 14.49
C ARG A 239 20.20 10.90 15.75
N ILE A 240 20.64 9.65 15.80
CA ILE A 240 21.45 9.11 16.90
C ILE A 240 22.92 9.26 16.50
N PRO A 241 23.74 10.03 17.26
CA PRO A 241 25.14 10.22 16.94
C PRO A 241 25.92 8.91 17.17
N VAL A 242 26.75 8.54 16.19
CA VAL A 242 27.65 7.39 16.24
C VAL A 242 29.08 7.89 15.99
N GLN A 243 30.00 7.47 16.82
CA GLN A 243 31.41 7.76 16.67
C GLN A 243 32.18 6.50 16.31
N TYR A 244 33.08 6.60 15.36
CA TYR A 244 34.00 5.53 15.01
C TYR A 244 35.37 5.79 15.66
N ALA A 245 35.97 4.76 16.23
CA ALA A 245 37.27 4.86 16.85
C ALA A 245 38.33 5.25 15.84
N LYS A 246 39.20 6.19 16.24
CA LYS A 246 40.38 6.57 15.47
C LYS A 246 41.40 5.41 15.55
N ARG A 247 41.90 4.96 14.41
CA ARG A 247 43.02 4.01 14.35
C ARG A 247 44.29 4.77 14.01
N MET A 248 45.33 4.60 14.84
CA MET A 248 46.66 5.04 14.53
C MET A 248 47.44 3.91 13.85
N VAL A 249 47.95 4.18 12.65
CA VAL A 249 48.87 3.26 11.94
C VAL A 249 50.18 4.03 11.72
N GLY A 250 51.17 3.75 12.57
CA GLY A 250 52.40 4.53 12.62
C GLY A 250 52.16 5.97 13.10
N ARG A 251 52.63 6.96 12.34
CA ARG A 251 52.45 8.42 12.62
C ARG A 251 51.15 9.01 12.02
N ARG A 252 50.37 8.21 11.30
CA ARG A 252 49.14 8.70 10.65
C ARG A 252 47.90 8.21 11.39
N THR A 253 47.00 9.11 11.68
CA THR A 253 45.66 8.84 12.23
C THR A 253 44.66 8.61 11.10
N TYR A 254 44.08 7.42 11.06
CA TYR A 254 43.03 7.06 10.12
C TYR A 254 41.70 6.89 10.88
N GLY A 255 40.60 7.42 10.31
CA GLY A 255 39.27 7.32 10.90
C GLY A 255 38.95 8.44 11.89
N GLY A 256 37.90 8.28 12.65
CA GLY A 256 37.39 9.29 13.58
C GLY A 256 36.31 10.18 12.96
N SER A 257 35.57 9.66 11.97
CA SER A 257 34.37 10.32 11.49
C SER A 257 33.20 10.12 12.48
N SER A 258 32.53 11.19 12.80
CA SER A 258 31.22 11.13 13.47
C SER A 258 30.15 11.06 12.42
N THR A 259 29.26 10.08 12.53
CA THR A 259 28.08 9.94 11.69
C THR A 259 26.85 9.82 12.57
N TYR A 260 25.67 9.65 11.98
CA TYR A 260 24.44 9.44 12.74
C TYR A 260 23.60 8.33 12.10
N ILE A 261 22.86 7.62 12.93
CA ILE A 261 21.81 6.69 12.49
C ILE A 261 20.51 7.48 12.40
N PRO A 262 19.92 7.63 11.18
CA PRO A 262 18.63 8.29 11.03
C PRO A 262 17.51 7.30 11.34
N ILE A 263 16.76 7.52 12.42
CA ILE A 263 15.54 6.77 12.75
C ILE A 263 14.35 7.64 12.37
N LYS A 264 13.57 7.20 11.37
CA LYS A 264 12.34 7.89 10.97
C LYS A 264 11.29 7.80 12.08
N ILE A 265 10.46 8.84 12.26
CA ILE A 265 9.32 8.79 13.19
C ILE A 265 8.33 7.71 12.77
N ASN A 266 8.04 7.64 11.47
CA ASN A 266 7.28 6.54 10.89
C ASN A 266 8.23 5.57 10.16
N MET A 267 8.68 4.53 10.85
CA MET A 267 9.54 3.50 10.26
C MET A 267 8.74 2.49 9.43
N ALA A 268 7.50 2.28 9.79
CA ALA A 268 6.61 1.35 9.12
C ALA A 268 6.05 1.88 7.78
N GLY A 269 6.17 3.20 7.52
CA GLY A 269 5.63 3.83 6.32
C GLY A 269 4.11 3.71 6.24
N VAL A 270 3.59 3.46 5.05
CA VAL A 270 2.14 3.31 4.79
C VAL A 270 1.65 1.86 4.91
N ILE A 271 2.56 0.91 5.07
CA ILE A 271 2.25 -0.54 5.07
C ILE A 271 1.22 -0.93 6.14
N PRO A 272 1.28 -0.45 7.40
CA PRO A 272 0.29 -0.78 8.42
C PRO A 272 -1.14 -0.41 8.03
N VAL A 273 -1.30 0.70 7.33
CA VAL A 273 -2.62 1.19 6.88
C VAL A 273 -3.17 0.29 5.77
N ILE A 274 -2.31 -0.13 4.83
CA ILE A 274 -2.67 -1.07 3.77
C ILE A 274 -3.06 -2.43 4.38
N PHE A 275 -2.32 -2.90 5.38
CA PHE A 275 -2.61 -4.17 6.07
C PHE A 275 -3.93 -4.12 6.83
N ALA A 276 -4.17 -3.04 7.58
CA ALA A 276 -5.41 -2.86 8.32
C ALA A 276 -6.63 -2.83 7.37
N SER A 277 -6.55 -2.08 6.28
CA SER A 277 -7.63 -2.01 5.29
C SER A 277 -7.87 -3.35 4.59
N SER A 278 -6.80 -4.07 4.21
CA SER A 278 -6.90 -5.39 3.57
C SER A 278 -7.52 -6.43 4.51
N LEU A 279 -7.16 -6.43 5.79
CA LEU A 279 -7.71 -7.37 6.76
C LEU A 279 -9.18 -7.09 7.06
N LEU A 280 -9.59 -5.83 7.11
CA LEU A 280 -11.00 -5.45 7.28
C LEU A 280 -11.89 -5.82 6.09
N GLN A 281 -11.32 -5.98 4.90
CA GLN A 281 -12.06 -6.44 3.72
C GLN A 281 -12.38 -7.94 3.75
N VAL A 282 -11.58 -8.75 4.45
CA VAL A 282 -11.77 -10.22 4.48
C VAL A 282 -13.16 -10.62 5.02
N PRO A 283 -13.63 -10.12 6.17
CA PRO A 283 -14.98 -10.43 6.66
C PRO A 283 -16.08 -9.99 5.70
N ALA A 284 -15.91 -8.85 5.03
CA ALA A 284 -16.85 -8.33 4.05
C ALA A 284 -16.95 -9.22 2.81
N LEU A 285 -15.82 -9.72 2.32
CA LEU A 285 -15.77 -10.68 1.22
C LEU A 285 -16.44 -12.00 1.62
N LEU A 286 -16.17 -12.52 2.84
CA LEU A 286 -16.79 -13.74 3.34
C LEU A 286 -18.32 -13.60 3.51
N ALA A 287 -18.78 -12.42 3.93
CA ALA A 287 -20.22 -12.14 4.01
C ALA A 287 -20.91 -12.10 2.63
N GLY A 288 -20.17 -11.86 1.55
CA GLY A 288 -20.68 -11.91 0.18
C GLY A 288 -21.07 -13.31 -0.33
N PHE A 289 -20.62 -14.40 0.33
CA PHE A 289 -20.97 -15.77 -0.08
C PHE A 289 -22.31 -16.22 0.48
N GLY A 290 -23.22 -16.74 -0.38
CA GLY A 290 -24.48 -17.40 -0.01
C GLY A 290 -25.59 -16.43 0.39
N ASP A 291 -26.64 -16.95 1.07
CA ASP A 291 -27.87 -16.20 1.37
C ASP A 291 -27.63 -14.97 2.26
N GLN A 292 -28.10 -13.82 1.81
CA GLN A 292 -27.95 -12.52 2.50
C GLN A 292 -28.87 -12.36 3.73
N THR A 293 -29.82 -13.28 3.92
CA THR A 293 -30.79 -13.21 5.01
C THR A 293 -30.23 -13.62 6.38
N ALA A 294 -29.02 -14.20 6.41
CA ALA A 294 -28.39 -14.61 7.66
C ALA A 294 -28.03 -13.38 8.55
N GLY A 295 -28.51 -13.34 9.76
CA GLY A 295 -28.35 -12.19 10.68
C GLY A 295 -26.88 -11.79 10.95
N TRP A 296 -25.95 -12.76 10.95
CA TRP A 296 -24.52 -12.45 11.11
C TRP A 296 -23.95 -11.66 9.92
N LYS A 297 -24.44 -11.88 8.70
CA LYS A 297 -23.98 -11.16 7.49
C LYS A 297 -24.47 -9.74 7.48
N GLN A 298 -25.74 -9.50 7.86
CA GLN A 298 -26.25 -8.16 8.05
C GLN A 298 -25.49 -7.41 9.15
N TRP A 299 -25.13 -8.11 10.23
CA TRP A 299 -24.32 -7.53 11.29
C TRP A 299 -22.92 -7.15 10.78
N VAL A 300 -22.25 -8.01 10.00
CA VAL A 300 -20.96 -7.71 9.37
C VAL A 300 -21.09 -6.54 8.41
N ALA A 301 -22.12 -6.53 7.56
CA ALA A 301 -22.35 -5.44 6.61
C ALA A 301 -22.55 -4.09 7.31
N ASN A 302 -23.34 -4.04 8.38
CA ASN A 302 -23.67 -2.79 9.06
C ASN A 302 -22.58 -2.30 10.01
N ASN A 303 -21.75 -3.19 10.58
CA ASN A 303 -20.80 -2.81 11.64
C ASN A 303 -19.32 -2.90 11.20
N LEU A 304 -18.97 -3.84 10.32
CA LEU A 304 -17.58 -4.04 9.89
C LEU A 304 -17.32 -3.49 8.49
N ALA A 305 -18.34 -3.48 7.67
CA ALA A 305 -18.23 -3.15 6.30
C ALA A 305 -18.55 -1.67 6.03
N ALA A 306 -19.48 -1.09 6.77
CA ALA A 306 -19.77 0.33 6.71
C ALA A 306 -18.59 1.14 7.28
N THR A 307 -17.98 1.99 6.47
CA THR A 307 -16.80 2.81 6.83
C THR A 307 -17.10 3.90 7.86
N ASP A 308 -18.36 4.24 8.04
CA ASP A 308 -18.89 5.19 9.02
C ASP A 308 -19.28 4.53 10.36
N ALA A 309 -19.33 3.19 10.41
CA ALA A 309 -19.67 2.47 11.62
C ALA A 309 -18.59 2.67 12.69
N PRO A 310 -18.98 2.98 13.97
CA PRO A 310 -18.02 3.21 15.03
C PRO A 310 -17.15 2.00 15.33
N LEU A 311 -17.69 0.78 15.15
CA LEU A 311 -16.93 -0.45 15.33
C LEU A 311 -15.85 -0.63 14.24
N HIS A 312 -16.18 -0.30 12.98
CA HIS A 312 -15.21 -0.29 11.88
C HIS A 312 -14.05 0.67 12.19
N ILE A 313 -14.36 1.91 12.56
CA ILE A 313 -13.39 2.94 12.89
C ILE A 313 -12.49 2.50 14.06
N ALA A 314 -13.08 1.99 15.14
CA ALA A 314 -12.33 1.53 16.31
C ALA A 314 -11.39 0.36 15.97
N LEU A 315 -11.89 -0.62 15.22
CA LEU A 315 -11.09 -1.78 14.79
C LEU A 315 -9.99 -1.37 13.80
N TYR A 316 -10.28 -0.44 12.89
CA TYR A 316 -9.31 0.08 11.95
C TYR A 316 -8.14 0.78 12.65
N VAL A 317 -8.41 1.66 13.62
CA VAL A 317 -7.39 2.31 14.45
C VAL A 317 -6.54 1.29 15.22
N LEU A 318 -7.20 0.32 15.86
CA LEU A 318 -6.52 -0.73 16.62
C LEU A 318 -5.60 -1.55 15.71
N LEU A 319 -6.05 -1.93 14.52
CA LEU A 319 -5.25 -2.66 13.55
C LEU A 319 -4.07 -1.83 13.02
N ILE A 320 -4.26 -0.54 12.74
CA ILE A 320 -3.15 0.35 12.33
C ILE A 320 -2.07 0.37 13.41
N ILE A 321 -2.45 0.58 14.68
CA ILE A 321 -1.50 0.62 15.80
C ILE A 321 -0.79 -0.73 15.93
N PHE A 322 -1.54 -1.82 15.93
CA PHE A 322 -0.99 -3.18 16.00
C PHE A 322 0.02 -3.44 14.89
N PHE A 323 -0.35 -3.21 13.63
CA PHE A 323 0.54 -3.45 12.51
C PHE A 323 1.73 -2.49 12.46
N CYS A 324 1.59 -1.28 12.99
CA CYS A 324 2.72 -0.35 13.10
C CYS A 324 3.81 -0.91 14.01
N TYR A 325 3.45 -1.37 15.21
CA TYR A 325 4.39 -2.02 16.12
C TYR A 325 4.93 -3.32 15.55
N PHE A 326 4.06 -4.16 15.02
CA PHE A 326 4.42 -5.45 14.43
C PHE A 326 5.42 -5.28 13.28
N TYR A 327 5.15 -4.38 12.33
CA TYR A 327 6.02 -4.14 11.19
C TYR A 327 7.36 -3.53 11.60
N THR A 328 7.35 -2.60 12.54
CA THR A 328 8.59 -1.99 13.05
C THR A 328 9.48 -3.04 13.72
N ALA A 329 8.91 -3.94 14.52
CA ALA A 329 9.65 -5.02 15.17
C ALA A 329 10.27 -6.01 14.17
N ILE A 330 9.62 -6.26 13.03
CA ILE A 330 10.15 -7.17 12.00
C ILE A 330 11.23 -6.50 11.16
N THR A 331 11.03 -5.21 10.82
CA THR A 331 11.89 -4.50 9.87
C THR A 331 13.21 -4.07 10.49
N PHE A 332 13.20 -3.75 11.76
CA PHE A 332 14.38 -3.30 12.48
C PHE A 332 14.79 -4.30 13.57
N ASN A 333 15.97 -4.89 13.38
CA ASN A 333 16.57 -5.79 14.38
C ASN A 333 17.68 -5.02 15.14
N PRO A 334 17.43 -4.59 16.40
CA PRO A 334 18.38 -3.82 17.19
C PRO A 334 19.68 -4.58 17.46
N ASP A 335 19.61 -5.91 17.66
CA ASP A 335 20.77 -6.74 17.95
C ASP A 335 21.73 -6.80 16.76
N GLU A 336 21.18 -7.01 15.55
CA GLU A 336 21.99 -7.05 14.32
C GLU A 336 22.66 -5.70 14.03
N VAL A 337 21.96 -4.58 14.25
CA VAL A 337 22.53 -3.24 14.07
C VAL A 337 23.64 -2.98 15.10
N ALA A 338 23.43 -3.35 16.36
CA ALA A 338 24.40 -3.19 17.42
C ALA A 338 25.68 -4.05 17.19
N ASP A 339 25.50 -5.29 16.72
CA ASP A 339 26.61 -6.19 16.38
C ASP A 339 27.41 -5.68 15.18
N ASN A 340 26.74 -5.19 14.15
CA ASN A 340 27.40 -4.58 13.00
C ASN A 340 28.17 -3.32 13.42
N MET A 341 27.58 -2.46 14.25
CA MET A 341 28.30 -1.30 14.79
C MET A 341 29.57 -1.73 15.56
N LYS A 342 29.46 -2.75 16.41
CA LYS A 342 30.59 -3.30 17.18
C LYS A 342 31.70 -3.81 16.26
N ARG A 343 31.35 -4.55 15.21
CA ARG A 343 32.29 -5.09 14.21
C ARG A 343 33.08 -4.00 13.48
N TYR A 344 32.42 -2.88 13.18
CA TYR A 344 33.04 -1.74 12.48
C TYR A 344 33.66 -0.72 13.43
N GLY A 345 33.73 -1.00 14.75
CA GLY A 345 34.30 -0.09 15.74
C GLY A 345 33.54 1.18 16.01
N GLY A 346 32.22 1.17 15.67
CA GLY A 346 31.29 2.25 15.98
C GLY A 346 30.71 2.11 17.38
N PHE A 347 30.48 3.22 18.06
CA PHE A 347 29.82 3.25 19.36
C PHE A 347 28.97 4.52 19.50
N ILE A 348 27.94 4.44 20.33
CA ILE A 348 27.12 5.59 20.71
C ILE A 348 27.79 6.25 21.94
N PRO A 349 28.05 7.57 21.93
CA PRO A 349 28.64 8.25 23.07
C PRO A 349 27.87 7.97 24.37
N GLY A 350 28.56 7.50 25.39
CA GLY A 350 27.98 7.17 26.71
C GLY A 350 27.38 5.76 26.83
N ILE A 351 27.34 4.95 25.74
CA ILE A 351 26.78 3.59 25.76
C ILE A 351 27.85 2.60 25.30
N ARG A 352 27.99 1.47 26.03
CA ARG A 352 28.93 0.41 25.65
C ARG A 352 28.45 -0.30 24.37
N ALA A 353 29.43 -0.58 23.48
CA ALA A 353 29.14 -1.33 22.26
C ALA A 353 28.67 -2.77 22.57
N GLY A 354 27.71 -3.27 21.81
CA GLY A 354 27.10 -4.58 21.93
C GLY A 354 25.70 -4.53 22.53
N ARG A 355 25.36 -5.44 23.43
CA ARG A 355 24.03 -5.59 24.01
C ARG A 355 23.42 -4.30 24.60
N PRO A 356 24.14 -3.46 25.37
CA PRO A 356 23.59 -2.18 25.85
C PRO A 356 23.19 -1.22 24.72
N THR A 357 23.89 -1.28 23.58
CA THR A 357 23.53 -0.50 22.38
C THR A 357 22.25 -1.02 21.76
N ALA A 358 22.06 -2.35 21.69
CA ALA A 358 20.80 -2.96 21.21
C ALA A 358 19.62 -2.58 22.10
N GLU A 359 19.75 -2.68 23.41
CA GLU A 359 18.71 -2.30 24.38
C GLU A 359 18.35 -0.82 24.28
N TYR A 360 19.31 0.05 24.05
CA TYR A 360 19.06 1.49 23.83
C TYR A 360 18.34 1.76 22.53
N LEU A 361 18.73 1.10 21.43
CA LEU A 361 18.08 1.24 20.14
C LEU A 361 16.63 0.74 20.21
N ASP A 362 16.39 -0.41 20.83
CA ASP A 362 15.05 -0.96 21.05
C ASP A 362 14.17 -0.01 21.85
N TYR A 363 14.69 0.55 22.95
CA TYR A 363 13.98 1.55 23.74
C TYR A 363 13.62 2.79 22.92
N VAL A 364 14.54 3.31 22.11
CA VAL A 364 14.30 4.49 21.28
C VAL A 364 13.25 4.21 20.22
N ILE A 365 13.34 3.05 19.55
CA ILE A 365 12.40 2.68 18.48
C ILE A 365 10.99 2.49 19.05
N THR A 366 10.83 1.76 20.13
CA THR A 366 9.53 1.53 20.77
C THR A 366 8.88 2.86 21.16
N ARG A 367 9.67 3.81 21.70
CA ARG A 367 9.17 5.14 22.07
C ARG A 367 8.82 6.03 20.88
N ILE A 368 9.51 5.90 19.76
CA ILE A 368 9.21 6.65 18.53
C ILE A 368 8.02 6.05 17.79
N THR A 369 7.86 4.72 17.83
CA THR A 369 6.74 4.04 17.17
C THR A 369 5.40 4.43 17.78
N ALA A 370 5.32 4.73 19.09
CA ALA A 370 4.06 5.15 19.73
C ALA A 370 3.45 6.42 19.09
N PRO A 371 4.15 7.58 19.04
CA PRO A 371 3.62 8.76 18.35
C PRO A 371 3.46 8.54 16.83
N GLY A 372 4.32 7.70 16.21
CA GLY A 372 4.19 7.34 14.81
C GLY A 372 2.90 6.58 14.49
N SER A 373 2.50 5.63 15.32
CA SER A 373 1.26 4.87 15.16
C SER A 373 0.01 5.71 15.38
N ILE A 374 0.03 6.60 16.38
CA ILE A 374 -1.06 7.55 16.63
C ILE A 374 -1.21 8.53 15.45
N TYR A 375 -0.08 9.03 14.94
CA TYR A 375 -0.07 9.87 13.75
C TYR A 375 -0.72 9.18 12.55
N LEU A 376 -0.33 7.93 12.25
CA LEU A 376 -0.91 7.16 11.15
C LEU A 376 -2.42 6.97 11.32
N ALA A 377 -2.87 6.63 12.53
CA ALA A 377 -4.29 6.48 12.83
C ALA A 377 -5.06 7.80 12.65
N LEU A 378 -4.53 8.92 13.16
CA LEU A 378 -5.15 10.24 13.01
C LEU A 378 -5.26 10.66 11.54
N VAL A 379 -4.18 10.53 10.77
CA VAL A 379 -4.19 10.90 9.35
C VAL A 379 -5.15 10.02 8.54
N ALA A 380 -5.26 8.73 8.89
CA ALA A 380 -6.21 7.83 8.25
C ALA A 380 -7.68 8.20 8.57
N LEU A 381 -7.95 8.77 9.75
CA LEU A 381 -9.30 9.12 10.20
C LEU A 381 -9.76 10.53 9.79
N ILE A 382 -8.85 11.50 9.69
CA ILE A 382 -9.21 12.91 9.44
C ILE A 382 -10.15 13.07 8.25
N PRO A 383 -9.86 12.53 7.04
CA PRO A 383 -10.78 12.66 5.91
C PRO A 383 -12.11 11.95 6.12
N THR A 384 -12.11 10.79 6.74
CA THR A 384 -13.35 10.04 7.03
C THR A 384 -14.27 10.83 7.96
N ILE A 385 -13.72 11.40 9.03
CA ILE A 385 -14.48 12.26 9.95
C ILE A 385 -14.98 13.52 9.23
N ALA A 386 -14.15 14.13 8.38
CA ALA A 386 -14.53 15.30 7.61
C ALA A 386 -15.72 15.03 6.67
N PHE A 387 -15.73 13.88 5.99
CA PHE A 387 -16.85 13.49 5.13
C PHE A 387 -18.15 13.26 5.92
N ILE A 388 -18.05 12.61 7.09
CA ILE A 388 -19.21 12.41 7.98
C ILE A 388 -19.79 13.76 8.46
N VAL A 389 -18.94 14.68 8.91
CA VAL A 389 -19.36 15.99 9.45
C VAL A 389 -19.93 16.89 8.37
N LEU A 390 -19.39 16.87 7.16
CA LEU A 390 -19.86 17.68 6.04
C LEU A 390 -21.11 17.11 5.37
N GLY A 391 -21.56 15.90 5.75
CA GLY A 391 -22.71 15.24 5.14
C GLY A 391 -22.52 14.97 3.63
N VAL A 392 -21.29 15.03 3.16
CA VAL A 392 -20.93 14.64 1.80
C VAL A 392 -20.88 13.13 1.83
N GLY A 393 -21.86 12.49 1.20
CA GLY A 393 -22.14 11.06 1.33
C GLY A 393 -20.90 10.18 1.46
N THR A 394 -20.98 9.20 2.32
CA THR A 394 -19.90 8.21 2.64
C THR A 394 -19.48 7.36 1.44
N ASN A 395 -20.09 7.59 0.30
CA ASN A 395 -19.82 6.90 -0.98
C ASN A 395 -18.54 7.35 -1.70
N ILE A 396 -17.81 8.32 -1.12
CA ILE A 396 -16.55 8.77 -1.72
C ILE A 396 -15.44 7.80 -1.28
N PRO A 397 -14.84 7.07 -2.22
CA PRO A 397 -13.82 6.07 -1.90
C PRO A 397 -12.49 6.67 -1.41
N PHE A 398 -12.42 8.00 -1.23
CA PHE A 398 -11.23 8.73 -0.81
C PHE A 398 -11.18 8.86 0.72
N GLY A 399 -10.64 7.83 1.39
CA GLY A 399 -10.28 7.89 2.81
C GLY A 399 -8.87 8.41 3.05
N GLY A 400 -8.50 8.63 4.31
CA GLY A 400 -7.15 9.02 4.72
C GLY A 400 -6.06 8.02 4.32
N SER A 401 -6.41 6.74 4.20
CA SER A 401 -5.54 5.69 3.68
C SER A 401 -5.03 5.98 2.27
N SER A 402 -5.92 6.45 1.38
CA SER A 402 -5.57 6.75 0.00
C SER A 402 -4.57 7.91 -0.11
N ILE A 403 -4.79 8.97 0.68
CA ILE A 403 -3.89 10.13 0.73
C ILE A 403 -2.53 9.71 1.30
N LEU A 404 -2.52 8.93 2.38
CA LEU A 404 -1.28 8.39 2.97
C LEU A 404 -0.48 7.58 1.96
N ILE A 405 -1.14 6.68 1.23
CA ILE A 405 -0.50 5.82 0.24
C ILE A 405 0.08 6.67 -0.91
N VAL A 406 -0.71 7.60 -1.45
CA VAL A 406 -0.27 8.45 -2.56
C VAL A 406 0.95 9.30 -2.16
N VAL A 407 0.89 9.96 -1.00
CA VAL A 407 1.98 10.82 -0.54
C VAL A 407 3.19 10.00 -0.10
N GLY A 408 2.99 8.92 0.65
CA GLY A 408 4.06 8.06 1.15
C GLY A 408 4.84 7.39 0.02
N VAL A 409 4.14 6.77 -0.92
CA VAL A 409 4.77 6.12 -2.09
C VAL A 409 5.46 7.16 -2.98
N GLY A 410 4.83 8.32 -3.19
CA GLY A 410 5.43 9.41 -3.95
C GLY A 410 6.74 9.89 -3.32
N LEU A 411 6.76 10.14 -2.00
CA LEU A 411 7.97 10.54 -1.28
C LEU A 411 9.06 9.48 -1.30
N GLU A 412 8.70 8.21 -1.12
CA GLU A 412 9.64 7.10 -1.16
C GLU A 412 10.29 6.98 -2.55
N THR A 413 9.49 7.07 -3.61
CA THR A 413 9.98 7.03 -4.99
C THR A 413 10.92 8.19 -5.29
N VAL A 414 10.57 9.41 -4.84
CA VAL A 414 11.44 10.60 -5.01
C VAL A 414 12.78 10.41 -4.26
N LYS A 415 12.76 9.89 -3.03
CA LYS A 415 13.98 9.60 -2.26
C LYS A 415 14.86 8.56 -2.97
N GLN A 416 14.27 7.53 -3.56
CA GLN A 416 15.02 6.53 -4.32
C GLN A 416 15.64 7.12 -5.59
N ILE A 417 14.92 7.99 -6.30
CA ILE A 417 15.47 8.73 -7.45
C ILE A 417 16.66 9.59 -7.02
N GLN A 418 16.54 10.32 -5.90
CA GLN A 418 17.62 11.15 -5.37
C GLN A 418 18.84 10.31 -4.99
N SER A 419 18.64 9.20 -4.28
CA SER A 419 19.73 8.29 -3.90
C SER A 419 20.47 7.73 -5.12
N GLN A 420 19.75 7.32 -6.18
CA GLN A 420 20.38 6.85 -7.43
C GLN A 420 21.14 7.96 -8.16
N LEU A 421 20.67 9.21 -8.09
CA LEU A 421 21.40 10.37 -8.66
C LEU A 421 22.69 10.67 -7.88
N GLU A 422 22.66 10.61 -6.54
CA GLU A 422 23.82 10.86 -5.68
C GLU A 422 24.89 9.80 -5.86
N GLN A 423 24.52 8.50 -5.92
CA GLN A 423 25.47 7.41 -6.17
C GLN A 423 26.28 7.61 -7.46
N ARG A 424 25.67 8.13 -8.52
CA ARG A 424 26.36 8.38 -9.79
C ARG A 424 27.23 9.64 -9.77
N HIS A 425 26.91 10.61 -8.94
CA HIS A 425 27.78 11.78 -8.80
C HIS A 425 29.14 11.41 -8.18
N TYR A 426 29.17 10.40 -7.31
CA TYR A 426 30.40 9.84 -6.74
C TYR A 426 31.22 9.03 -7.75
N GLU A 427 30.59 8.26 -8.64
CA GLU A 427 31.30 7.54 -9.70
C GLU A 427 31.98 8.47 -10.73
N GLY A 428 31.45 9.68 -10.95
CA GLY A 428 32.06 10.69 -11.81
C GLY A 428 33.30 11.36 -11.24
N PHE A 429 33.51 11.29 -9.92
CA PHE A 429 34.73 11.82 -9.26
C PHE A 429 35.92 10.82 -9.22
N LEU A 430 35.65 9.56 -9.55
CA LEU A 430 36.65 8.48 -9.53
C LEU A 430 37.19 8.13 -10.94
N ARG A 431 36.78 8.88 -11.97
CA ARG A 431 37.31 8.81 -13.34
C ARG A 431 38.21 10.03 -13.63
#